data_5449ff15d6068de1b10b5f97197df321
#
_entry.id   5449ff15d6068de1b10b5f97197df321
#
_cell.length_a   1.000
_cell.length_b   1.000
_cell.length_c   1.000
_cell.angle_alpha   90.00
_cell.angle_beta   90.00
_cell.angle_gamma   90.00
#
_symmetry.space_group_name_H-M   'P 1'
#
loop_
_entity.id
_entity.type
_entity.pdbx_description
1 polymer ?
#
loop_
_entity_poly.entity_id
_entity_poly.type
_entity_poly.pdbx_seq_one_letter_code
_entity_poly.pdbx_strand_id
1 'polypeptide(L)'
;MSLFRRDGRRQETMSLTAEHVSFRYDARRESAAEFALHDVSVAVQRGSLTGLLGPNGCGKTTLLRLMAGVLQPGQGSVTLNGRSLREIPRRELARQVAVVPQETHPAFDYTVLEMTLMGRHPHLGLMQLEGPDDIAIAHESLAATGTADLAHRAFATLSGGEKQRVVIASALAQSSSVLLLDEPTASLDLAYQLEVASLLSRLNRDRGVTMVLATHDLNLAAALCDSLVLLRAGRVIAQGPPRDVLTAPLVQQLYNVEADVRFHDAAGHLTVVPIRRAR
;
A
#
# COMPACT_ATOMS: atom_id res chain seq x y z
N MET A 1 8.47 21.86 11.70
CA MET A 1 9.25 21.76 10.44
C MET A 1 8.59 20.67 9.63
N SER A 2 7.92 20.98 8.49
CA SER A 2 7.03 20.01 7.79
C SER A 2 7.82 18.82 7.30
N LEU A 3 7.33 17.60 7.57
CA LEU A 3 7.90 16.30 7.13
C LEU A 3 8.08 16.19 5.60
N PHE A 4 7.43 17.07 4.82
CA PHE A 4 7.44 17.04 3.36
C PHE A 4 7.73 18.44 2.79
N ARG A 5 9.01 18.87 2.79
CA ARG A 5 9.43 20.04 2.02
C ARG A 5 9.40 19.71 0.52
N ARG A 6 8.62 20.48 -0.25
CA ARG A 6 8.80 20.57 -1.70
C ARG A 6 10.14 21.26 -1.97
N ASP A 7 11.16 20.48 -2.28
CA ASP A 7 12.42 21.00 -2.80
C ASP A 7 12.27 21.19 -4.31
N GLY A 8 12.39 22.44 -4.75
CA GLY A 8 12.14 22.89 -6.14
C GLY A 8 13.26 22.52 -7.13
N ARG A 9 13.91 21.36 -6.99
CA ARG A 9 14.88 20.84 -7.98
C ARG A 9 14.18 19.93 -8.97
N ARG A 10 14.60 19.99 -10.24
CA ARG A 10 14.14 19.20 -11.39
C ARG A 10 13.58 17.85 -10.98
N GLN A 11 12.32 17.62 -11.33
CA GLN A 11 11.60 16.36 -11.10
C GLN A 11 12.32 15.21 -11.82
N GLU A 12 13.28 14.59 -11.16
CA GLU A 12 13.60 13.21 -11.44
C GLU A 12 12.33 12.42 -11.08
N THR A 13 11.71 11.82 -12.06
CA THR A 13 10.50 11.01 -11.90
C THR A 13 10.88 9.79 -11.07
N MET A 14 10.74 9.91 -9.72
CA MET A 14 10.93 8.77 -8.86
C MET A 14 9.91 7.71 -9.26
N SER A 15 10.37 6.53 -9.57
CA SER A 15 9.52 5.38 -9.85
C SER A 15 9.96 4.19 -9.04
N LEU A 16 9.00 3.48 -8.49
CA LEU A 16 9.19 2.12 -8.00
C LEU A 16 8.71 1.21 -9.12
N THR A 17 9.61 0.44 -9.72
CA THR A 17 9.30 -0.35 -10.92
C THR A 17 9.63 -1.81 -10.68
N ALA A 18 8.70 -2.69 -11.00
CA ALA A 18 8.93 -4.12 -11.17
C ALA A 18 8.97 -4.41 -12.66
N GLU A 19 10.02 -5.07 -13.16
CA GLU A 19 10.21 -5.38 -14.58
C GLU A 19 10.41 -6.88 -14.79
N HIS A 20 9.49 -7.48 -15.55
CA HIS A 20 9.51 -8.90 -15.90
C HIS A 20 9.68 -9.83 -14.69
N VAL A 21 9.05 -9.46 -13.57
CA VAL A 21 9.21 -10.17 -12.30
C VAL A 21 8.48 -11.49 -12.32
N SER A 22 9.22 -12.57 -12.08
CA SER A 22 8.68 -13.91 -11.81
C SER A 22 9.15 -14.37 -10.43
N PHE A 23 8.22 -14.97 -9.68
CA PHE A 23 8.49 -15.44 -8.32
C PHE A 23 7.68 -16.68 -8.00
N ARG A 24 8.30 -17.64 -7.29
CA ARG A 24 7.66 -18.84 -6.76
C ARG A 24 8.11 -19.05 -5.33
N TYR A 25 7.18 -19.43 -4.45
CA TYR A 25 7.53 -19.91 -3.11
C TYR A 25 8.12 -21.33 -3.21
N ASP A 26 9.16 -21.62 -2.41
CA ASP A 26 9.73 -22.96 -2.35
C ASP A 26 8.69 -23.97 -1.84
N ALA A 27 8.50 -25.06 -2.58
CA ALA A 27 7.52 -26.12 -2.30
C ALA A 27 7.81 -26.96 -1.04
N ARG A 28 8.88 -26.66 -0.28
CA ARG A 28 9.27 -27.39 0.94
C ARG A 28 8.42 -27.07 2.17
N ARG A 29 7.50 -26.10 2.08
CA ARG A 29 6.48 -25.86 3.12
C ARG A 29 5.14 -26.36 2.61
N GLU A 30 4.69 -27.45 3.23
CA GLU A 30 3.48 -28.21 2.97
C GLU A 30 2.27 -27.41 2.50
N SER A 31 1.54 -27.96 1.52
CA SER A 31 0.15 -27.66 1.09
C SER A 31 -0.18 -26.37 0.35
N ALA A 32 0.74 -25.55 -0.09
CA ALA A 32 0.39 -24.45 -0.99
C ALA A 32 0.43 -24.93 -2.44
N ALA A 33 -0.72 -24.94 -3.13
CA ALA A 33 -0.76 -24.97 -4.58
C ALA A 33 0.32 -24.03 -5.14
N GLU A 34 1.03 -24.44 -6.21
CA GLU A 34 2.16 -23.70 -6.79
C GLU A 34 1.76 -22.25 -7.12
N PHE A 35 1.83 -21.37 -6.09
CA PHE A 35 1.59 -19.97 -6.31
C PHE A 35 2.83 -19.35 -6.96
N ALA A 36 2.65 -18.73 -8.10
CA ALA A 36 3.72 -18.03 -8.81
C ALA A 36 3.23 -16.69 -9.35
N LEU A 37 4.12 -15.70 -9.38
CA LEU A 37 4.01 -14.54 -10.26
C LEU A 37 4.74 -14.87 -11.55
N HIS A 38 4.15 -14.49 -12.68
CA HIS A 38 4.66 -14.80 -14.01
C HIS A 38 4.80 -13.53 -14.84
N ASP A 39 6.01 -13.09 -15.09
CA ASP A 39 6.34 -12.00 -16.00
C ASP A 39 5.55 -10.71 -15.72
N VAL A 40 5.53 -10.30 -14.43
CA VAL A 40 4.80 -9.14 -13.95
C VAL A 40 5.65 -7.88 -14.14
N SER A 41 5.09 -6.88 -14.85
CA SER A 41 5.70 -5.56 -15.00
C SER A 41 4.73 -4.49 -14.52
N VAL A 42 5.18 -3.64 -13.57
CA VAL A 42 4.40 -2.56 -12.96
C VAL A 42 5.32 -1.37 -12.70
N ALA A 43 4.91 -0.18 -13.11
CA ALA A 43 5.60 1.07 -12.82
C ALA A 43 4.72 2.00 -12.00
N VAL A 44 5.27 2.51 -10.89
CA VAL A 44 4.62 3.45 -9.98
C VAL A 44 5.26 4.82 -10.12
N GLN A 45 4.49 5.81 -10.48
CA GLN A 45 4.98 7.18 -10.66
C GLN A 45 5.03 7.92 -9.31
N ARG A 46 5.95 8.87 -9.19
CA ARG A 46 6.05 9.72 -7.99
C ARG A 46 4.77 10.51 -7.76
N GLY A 47 4.30 10.49 -6.52
CA GLY A 47 3.10 11.22 -6.11
C GLY A 47 1.80 10.61 -6.61
N SER A 48 1.83 9.46 -7.32
CA SER A 48 0.62 8.75 -7.73
C SER A 48 0.13 7.78 -6.67
N LEU A 49 -1.16 7.47 -6.72
CA LEU A 49 -1.77 6.37 -6.02
C LEU A 49 -2.12 5.27 -7.04
N THR A 50 -1.34 4.18 -7.03
CA THR A 50 -1.52 3.03 -7.92
C THR A 50 -2.25 1.90 -7.20
N GLY A 51 -3.38 1.43 -7.74
CA GLY A 51 -4.14 0.31 -7.21
C GLY A 51 -3.70 -1.03 -7.80
N LEU A 52 -3.45 -2.03 -6.95
CA LEU A 52 -3.30 -3.44 -7.35
C LEU A 52 -4.62 -4.15 -7.08
N LEU A 53 -5.38 -4.47 -8.11
CA LEU A 53 -6.68 -5.12 -8.03
C LEU A 53 -6.60 -6.59 -8.43
N GLY A 54 -7.36 -7.42 -7.73
CA GLY A 54 -7.52 -8.83 -8.09
C GLY A 54 -8.10 -9.66 -6.96
N PRO A 55 -8.57 -10.88 -7.25
CA PRO A 55 -9.13 -11.77 -6.27
C PRO A 55 -8.09 -12.20 -5.22
N ASN A 56 -8.56 -12.76 -4.11
CA ASN A 56 -7.66 -13.30 -3.09
C ASN A 56 -6.79 -14.42 -3.67
N GLY A 57 -5.51 -14.44 -3.28
CA GLY A 57 -4.53 -15.40 -3.80
C GLY A 57 -3.98 -15.09 -5.20
N CYS A 58 -4.38 -13.99 -5.87
CA CYS A 58 -3.84 -13.66 -7.19
C CYS A 58 -2.39 -13.14 -7.19
N GLY A 59 -1.83 -12.75 -6.01
CA GLY A 59 -0.44 -12.34 -5.85
C GLY A 59 -0.20 -10.89 -5.42
N LYS A 60 -1.21 -10.12 -5.06
CA LYS A 60 -1.07 -8.73 -4.62
C LYS A 60 -0.04 -8.56 -3.50
N THR A 61 -0.24 -9.26 -2.38
CA THR A 61 0.68 -9.26 -1.23
C THR A 61 2.10 -9.69 -1.60
N THR A 62 2.23 -10.70 -2.47
CA THR A 62 3.55 -11.17 -2.94
C THR A 62 4.25 -10.10 -3.76
N LEU A 63 3.53 -9.43 -4.66
CA LEU A 63 4.07 -8.32 -5.45
C LEU A 63 4.47 -7.15 -4.55
N LEU A 64 3.64 -6.77 -3.56
CA LEU A 64 4.01 -5.74 -2.58
C LEU A 64 5.28 -6.11 -1.80
N ARG A 65 5.42 -7.37 -1.38
CA ARG A 65 6.63 -7.84 -0.67
C ARG A 65 7.89 -7.81 -1.55
N LEU A 66 7.76 -8.08 -2.85
CA LEU A 66 8.85 -7.91 -3.82
C LEU A 66 9.19 -6.44 -4.00
N MET A 67 8.20 -5.56 -4.14
CA MET A 67 8.38 -4.11 -4.25
C MET A 67 8.93 -3.47 -2.97
N ALA A 68 8.70 -4.08 -1.81
CA ALA A 68 9.29 -3.68 -0.52
C ALA A 68 10.72 -4.23 -0.31
N GLY A 69 11.23 -5.09 -1.21
CA GLY A 69 12.52 -5.77 -1.03
C GLY A 69 12.53 -6.83 0.08
N VAL A 70 11.36 -7.21 0.62
CA VAL A 70 11.21 -8.31 1.61
C VAL A 70 11.44 -9.66 0.93
N LEU A 71 10.95 -9.82 -0.29
CA LEU A 71 11.20 -10.96 -1.15
C LEU A 71 12.12 -10.55 -2.30
N GLN A 72 12.85 -11.52 -2.85
CA GLN A 72 13.65 -11.33 -4.06
C GLN A 72 13.02 -12.05 -5.24
N PRO A 73 12.90 -11.41 -6.42
CA PRO A 73 12.37 -12.07 -7.59
C PRO A 73 13.33 -13.17 -8.07
N GLY A 74 12.75 -14.30 -8.53
CA GLY A 74 13.51 -15.37 -9.18
C GLY A 74 14.00 -14.97 -10.59
N GLN A 75 13.20 -14.15 -11.30
CA GLN A 75 13.54 -13.54 -12.58
C GLN A 75 13.06 -12.09 -12.60
N GLY A 76 13.66 -11.27 -13.44
CA GLY A 76 13.38 -9.85 -13.54
C GLY A 76 14.03 -9.04 -12.42
N SER A 77 13.60 -7.81 -12.27
CA SER A 77 14.16 -6.88 -11.30
C SER A 77 13.09 -5.96 -10.69
N VAL A 78 13.39 -5.47 -9.48
CA VAL A 78 12.65 -4.35 -8.88
C VAL A 78 13.64 -3.22 -8.64
N THR A 79 13.28 -2.03 -9.11
CA THR A 79 14.11 -0.83 -8.99
C THR A 79 13.37 0.30 -8.29
N LEU A 80 14.09 1.09 -7.52
CA LEU A 80 13.63 2.35 -6.93
C LEU A 80 14.51 3.48 -7.46
N ASN A 81 13.93 4.43 -8.17
CA ASN A 81 14.66 5.52 -8.86
C ASN A 81 15.75 5.00 -9.80
N GLY A 82 15.48 3.91 -10.53
CA GLY A 82 16.46 3.28 -11.44
C GLY A 82 17.54 2.44 -10.76
N ARG A 83 17.62 2.43 -9.40
CA ARG A 83 18.58 1.61 -8.65
C ARG A 83 17.93 0.29 -8.24
N SER A 84 18.59 -0.84 -8.49
CA SER A 84 18.08 -2.15 -8.10
C SER A 84 17.92 -2.27 -6.58
N LEU A 85 16.78 -2.79 -6.10
CA LEU A 85 16.56 -3.01 -4.66
C LEU A 85 17.59 -3.96 -4.04
N ARG A 86 18.21 -4.84 -4.85
CA ARG A 86 19.27 -5.75 -4.39
C ARG A 86 20.55 -5.00 -3.97
N GLU A 87 20.77 -3.81 -4.56
CA GLU A 87 21.96 -2.97 -4.31
C GLU A 87 21.74 -1.95 -3.19
N ILE A 88 20.50 -1.79 -2.74
CA ILE A 88 20.15 -0.84 -1.67
C ILE A 88 20.24 -1.58 -0.33
N PRO A 89 21.09 -1.11 0.63
CA PRO A 89 21.12 -1.66 1.97
C PRO A 89 19.72 -1.63 2.61
N ARG A 90 19.33 -2.69 3.31
CA ARG A 90 17.98 -2.84 3.89
C ARG A 90 17.53 -1.62 4.68
N ARG A 91 18.42 -1.03 5.45
CA ARG A 91 18.13 0.16 6.27
C ARG A 91 17.89 1.41 5.42
N GLU A 92 18.66 1.58 4.34
CA GLU A 92 18.47 2.65 3.37
C GLU A 92 17.14 2.49 2.63
N LEU A 93 16.81 1.26 2.21
CA LEU A 93 15.53 0.95 1.59
C LEU A 93 14.36 1.22 2.52
N ALA A 94 14.45 0.82 3.80
CA ALA A 94 13.43 1.09 4.81
C ALA A 94 13.21 2.59 5.09
N ARG A 95 14.14 3.47 4.77
CA ARG A 95 13.94 4.93 4.82
C ARG A 95 13.19 5.46 3.59
N GLN A 96 13.06 4.68 2.54
CA GLN A 96 12.45 5.10 1.27
C GLN A 96 11.12 4.41 0.99
N VAL A 97 10.91 3.20 1.51
CA VAL A 97 9.70 2.40 1.30
C VAL A 97 9.16 1.93 2.65
N ALA A 98 7.93 2.30 2.97
CA ALA A 98 7.19 1.81 4.13
C ALA A 98 6.09 0.85 3.70
N VAL A 99 5.71 -0.07 4.58
CA VAL A 99 4.65 -1.06 4.36
C VAL A 99 3.60 -0.94 5.45
N VAL A 100 2.34 -0.83 5.05
CA VAL A 100 1.16 -1.00 5.91
C VAL A 100 0.61 -2.39 5.66
N PRO A 101 0.79 -3.34 6.59
CA PRO A 101 0.28 -4.70 6.42
C PRO A 101 -1.24 -4.77 6.59
N GLN A 102 -1.85 -5.85 6.11
CA GLN A 102 -3.28 -6.10 6.26
C GLN A 102 -3.70 -6.24 7.73
N GLU A 103 -2.87 -6.90 8.53
CA GLU A 103 -3.10 -7.09 9.96
C GLU A 103 -1.82 -6.81 10.75
N THR A 104 -1.98 -6.27 11.95
CA THR A 104 -0.87 -5.99 12.86
C THR A 104 -1.21 -6.56 14.24
N HIS A 105 -0.42 -7.56 14.65
CA HIS A 105 -0.53 -8.21 15.96
C HIS A 105 0.78 -8.00 16.72
N PRO A 106 0.89 -6.93 17.53
CA PRO A 106 2.07 -6.71 18.35
C PRO A 106 2.20 -7.81 19.41
N ALA A 107 3.45 -8.24 19.67
CA ALA A 107 3.72 -9.29 20.66
C ALA A 107 3.61 -8.82 22.12
N PHE A 108 3.56 -7.50 22.33
CA PHE A 108 3.51 -6.86 23.65
C PHE A 108 2.42 -5.77 23.69
N ASP A 109 2.07 -5.34 24.89
CA ASP A 109 1.10 -4.26 25.11
C ASP A 109 1.77 -2.89 24.93
N TYR A 110 1.85 -2.44 23.69
CA TYR A 110 2.36 -1.12 23.35
C TYR A 110 1.28 -0.05 23.44
N THR A 111 1.67 1.17 23.82
CA THR A 111 0.86 2.36 23.61
C THR A 111 0.83 2.74 22.12
N VAL A 112 -0.12 3.58 21.75
CA VAL A 112 -0.24 4.12 20.38
C VAL A 112 1.03 4.89 19.98
N LEU A 113 1.61 5.67 20.89
CA LEU A 113 2.85 6.41 20.62
C LEU A 113 4.01 5.46 20.39
N GLU A 114 4.19 4.42 21.20
CA GLU A 114 5.24 3.41 21.01
C GLU A 114 5.08 2.67 19.68
N MET A 115 3.85 2.28 19.31
CA MET A 115 3.56 1.69 18.01
C MET A 115 3.96 2.63 16.86
N THR A 116 3.73 3.93 17.02
CA THR A 116 4.08 4.91 16.01
C THR A 116 5.59 5.13 15.92
N LEU A 117 6.28 5.15 17.08
CA LEU A 117 7.74 5.26 17.17
C LEU A 117 8.49 4.10 16.52
N MET A 118 7.88 2.90 16.42
CA MET A 118 8.49 1.80 15.65
C MET A 118 8.79 2.18 14.20
N GLY A 119 8.03 3.11 13.61
CA GLY A 119 8.32 3.67 12.30
C GLY A 119 9.66 4.42 12.24
N ARG A 120 10.20 4.88 13.35
CA ARG A 120 11.50 5.58 13.42
C ARG A 120 12.71 4.65 13.41
N HIS A 121 12.51 3.36 13.64
CA HIS A 121 13.59 2.38 13.74
C HIS A 121 14.64 2.43 12.60
N PRO A 122 14.29 2.64 11.32
CA PRO A 122 15.29 2.77 10.26
C PRO A 122 16.21 4.01 10.40
N HIS A 123 15.82 5.00 11.18
CA HIS A 123 16.58 6.24 11.39
C HIS A 123 17.50 6.18 12.60
N LEU A 124 17.26 5.28 13.56
CA LEU A 124 18.05 5.15 14.78
C LEU A 124 19.38 4.47 14.51
N GLY A 125 20.44 4.86 15.23
CA GLY A 125 21.74 4.18 15.24
C GLY A 125 21.69 2.83 15.95
N LEU A 126 22.80 2.09 15.90
CA LEU A 126 22.94 0.88 16.71
C LEU A 126 22.92 1.29 18.21
N MET A 127 22.00 0.71 18.98
CA MET A 127 21.77 1.06 20.41
C MET A 127 21.34 2.51 20.67
N GLN A 128 20.87 3.22 19.65
CA GLN A 128 20.29 4.54 19.81
C GLN A 128 18.80 4.41 20.18
N LEU A 129 18.40 5.13 21.22
CA LEU A 129 16.98 5.33 21.58
C LEU A 129 16.39 6.51 20.80
N GLU A 130 15.07 6.56 20.75
CA GLU A 130 14.32 7.66 20.14
C GLU A 130 14.64 8.98 20.84
N GLY A 131 14.98 9.98 20.03
CA GLY A 131 15.23 11.34 20.51
C GLY A 131 14.02 12.24 20.40
N PRO A 132 14.12 13.52 20.87
CA PRO A 132 13.03 14.49 20.79
C PRO A 132 12.48 14.68 19.36
N ASP A 133 13.32 14.62 18.35
CA ASP A 133 12.91 14.75 16.94
C ASP A 133 12.04 13.56 16.50
N ASP A 134 12.40 12.34 16.92
CA ASP A 134 11.63 11.13 16.61
C ASP A 134 10.25 11.17 17.27
N ILE A 135 10.19 11.63 18.52
CA ILE A 135 8.94 11.82 19.26
C ILE A 135 8.07 12.88 18.58
N ALA A 136 8.65 13.99 18.13
CA ALA A 136 7.93 15.05 17.42
C ALA A 136 7.34 14.53 16.09
N ILE A 137 8.13 13.74 15.31
CA ILE A 137 7.68 13.10 14.07
C ILE A 137 6.54 12.11 14.35
N ALA A 138 6.62 11.33 15.42
CA ALA A 138 5.55 10.40 15.80
C ALA A 138 4.25 11.15 16.12
N HIS A 139 4.30 12.23 16.91
CA HIS A 139 3.14 13.06 17.20
C HIS A 139 2.56 13.74 15.95
N GLU A 140 3.40 14.25 15.04
CA GLU A 140 2.94 14.80 13.76
C GLU A 140 2.24 13.73 12.89
N SER A 141 2.74 12.50 12.92
CA SER A 141 2.14 11.38 12.19
C SER A 141 0.79 10.97 12.79
N LEU A 142 0.68 10.94 14.12
CA LEU A 142 -0.59 10.71 14.83
C LEU A 142 -1.60 11.80 14.54
N ALA A 143 -1.17 13.06 14.54
CA ALA A 143 -2.05 14.20 14.18
C ALA A 143 -2.54 14.10 12.72
N ALA A 144 -1.65 13.69 11.79
CA ALA A 144 -2.01 13.51 10.40
C ALA A 144 -3.07 12.43 10.16
N THR A 145 -3.12 11.41 11.02
CA THR A 145 -4.09 10.30 10.96
C THR A 145 -5.30 10.48 11.88
N GLY A 146 -5.38 11.60 12.63
CA GLY A 146 -6.47 11.88 13.56
C GLY A 146 -6.51 10.93 14.75
N THR A 147 -5.33 10.56 15.27
CA THR A 147 -5.17 9.62 16.41
C THR A 147 -4.28 10.18 17.53
N ALA A 148 -4.00 11.50 17.50
CA ALA A 148 -3.12 12.14 18.48
C ALA A 148 -3.62 12.06 19.92
N ASP A 149 -4.93 12.14 20.13
CA ASP A 149 -5.60 12.02 21.42
C ASP A 149 -5.52 10.61 22.02
N LEU A 150 -5.20 9.61 21.18
CA LEU A 150 -5.04 8.21 21.57
C LEU A 150 -3.61 7.85 21.98
N ALA A 151 -2.64 8.78 21.90
CA ALA A 151 -1.19 8.51 22.01
C ALA A 151 -0.79 7.64 23.23
N HIS A 152 -1.45 7.83 24.37
CA HIS A 152 -1.15 7.13 25.62
C HIS A 152 -2.04 5.91 25.88
N ARG A 153 -3.02 5.62 25.00
CA ARG A 153 -3.85 4.42 25.11
C ARG A 153 -3.08 3.17 24.67
N ALA A 154 -3.41 2.04 25.27
CA ALA A 154 -2.91 0.74 24.83
C ALA A 154 -3.49 0.42 23.43
N PHE A 155 -2.62 0.09 22.45
CA PHE A 155 -3.01 -0.24 21.09
C PHE A 155 -4.03 -1.38 21.01
N ALA A 156 -3.91 -2.38 21.91
CA ALA A 156 -4.82 -3.52 21.97
C ALA A 156 -6.28 -3.11 22.22
N THR A 157 -6.52 -2.00 22.92
CA THR A 157 -7.87 -1.51 23.30
C THR A 157 -8.58 -0.70 22.23
N LEU A 158 -7.92 -0.43 21.11
CA LEU A 158 -8.47 0.37 20.03
C LEU A 158 -9.46 -0.42 19.17
N SER A 159 -10.42 0.28 18.56
CA SER A 159 -11.26 -0.25 17.49
C SER A 159 -10.42 -0.60 16.25
N GLY A 160 -10.96 -1.42 15.33
CA GLY A 160 -10.27 -1.79 14.10
C GLY A 160 -9.84 -0.57 13.25
N GLY A 161 -10.72 0.42 13.11
CA GLY A 161 -10.41 1.64 12.36
C GLY A 161 -9.35 2.52 13.03
N GLU A 162 -9.39 2.65 14.38
CA GLU A 162 -8.35 3.35 15.14
C GLU A 162 -6.99 2.63 14.97
N LYS A 163 -6.96 1.30 15.12
CA LYS A 163 -5.74 0.49 14.90
C LYS A 163 -5.16 0.73 13.52
N GLN A 164 -5.99 0.71 12.50
CA GLN A 164 -5.54 0.91 11.12
C GLN A 164 -4.93 2.31 10.93
N ARG A 165 -5.56 3.35 11.46
CA ARG A 165 -5.00 4.71 11.40
C ARG A 165 -3.68 4.85 12.15
N VAL A 166 -3.51 4.17 13.27
CA VAL A 166 -2.23 4.12 14.02
C VAL A 166 -1.15 3.38 13.23
N VAL A 167 -1.48 2.28 12.55
CA VAL A 167 -0.52 1.56 11.69
C VAL A 167 -0.09 2.44 10.51
N ILE A 168 -1.02 3.20 9.93
CA ILE A 168 -0.69 4.21 8.90
C ILE A 168 0.19 5.31 9.51
N ALA A 169 -0.09 5.78 10.73
CA ALA A 169 0.75 6.76 11.43
C ALA A 169 2.19 6.25 11.63
N SER A 170 2.36 4.99 12.02
CA SER A 170 3.68 4.35 12.13
C SER A 170 4.43 4.34 10.79
N ALA A 171 3.73 4.00 9.70
CA ALA A 171 4.33 4.03 8.36
C ALA A 171 4.67 5.46 7.91
N LEU A 172 3.88 6.49 8.29
CA LEU A 172 4.20 7.90 8.03
C LEU A 172 5.39 8.38 8.86
N ALA A 173 5.50 7.95 10.12
CA ALA A 173 6.64 8.27 10.99
C ALA A 173 7.96 7.75 10.42
N GLN A 174 7.94 6.70 9.60
CA GLN A 174 9.10 6.22 8.86
C GLN A 174 9.63 7.27 7.85
N SER A 175 8.84 8.30 7.53
CA SER A 175 9.21 9.41 6.61
C SER A 175 9.69 8.91 5.24
N SER A 176 9.10 7.82 4.76
CA SER A 176 9.41 7.20 3.48
C SER A 176 8.78 7.96 2.32
N SER A 177 9.35 7.80 1.11
CA SER A 177 8.83 8.42 -0.11
C SER A 177 7.74 7.58 -0.80
N VAL A 178 7.69 6.28 -0.48
CA VAL A 178 6.72 5.33 -1.03
C VAL A 178 6.04 4.58 0.12
N LEU A 179 4.71 4.46 0.04
CA LEU A 179 3.88 3.72 0.98
C LEU A 179 3.19 2.57 0.25
N LEU A 180 3.46 1.34 0.68
CA LEU A 180 2.82 0.13 0.18
C LEU A 180 1.76 -0.32 1.17
N LEU A 181 0.49 -0.39 0.73
CA LEU A 181 -0.65 -0.72 1.58
C LEU A 181 -1.27 -2.06 1.12
N ASP A 182 -1.30 -3.03 2.02
CA ASP A 182 -1.88 -4.34 1.77
C ASP A 182 -3.26 -4.45 2.42
N GLU A 183 -4.30 -4.29 1.61
CA GLU A 183 -5.72 -4.36 2.00
C GLU A 183 -6.08 -3.54 3.26
N PRO A 184 -5.76 -2.23 3.32
CA PRO A 184 -5.85 -1.44 4.55
C PRO A 184 -7.28 -1.21 5.05
N THR A 185 -8.30 -1.66 4.31
CA THR A 185 -9.72 -1.48 4.65
C THR A 185 -10.49 -2.79 4.80
N ALA A 186 -9.83 -3.96 4.61
CA ALA A 186 -10.52 -5.25 4.45
C ALA A 186 -11.36 -5.70 5.67
N SER A 187 -11.00 -5.30 6.87
CA SER A 187 -11.68 -5.72 8.12
C SER A 187 -12.47 -4.59 8.79
N LEU A 188 -12.70 -3.50 8.06
CA LEU A 188 -13.36 -2.30 8.59
C LEU A 188 -14.82 -2.24 8.13
N ASP A 189 -15.69 -1.69 8.97
CA ASP A 189 -17.03 -1.32 8.54
C ASP A 189 -17.01 -0.12 7.57
N LEU A 190 -18.14 0.14 6.92
CA LEU A 190 -18.23 1.13 5.84
C LEU A 190 -17.79 2.54 6.27
N ALA A 191 -18.13 2.96 7.50
CA ALA A 191 -17.77 4.29 7.99
C ALA A 191 -16.26 4.44 8.12
N TYR A 192 -15.58 3.45 8.74
CA TYR A 192 -14.14 3.44 8.88
C TYR A 192 -13.40 3.23 7.56
N GLN A 193 -13.97 2.46 6.61
CA GLN A 193 -13.42 2.38 5.24
C GLN A 193 -13.37 3.75 4.58
N LEU A 194 -14.44 4.55 4.68
CA LEU A 194 -14.49 5.91 4.13
C LEU A 194 -13.52 6.86 4.84
N GLU A 195 -13.33 6.73 6.16
CA GLU A 195 -12.34 7.51 6.91
C GLU A 195 -10.91 7.22 6.42
N VAL A 196 -10.54 5.93 6.29
CA VAL A 196 -9.22 5.52 5.77
C VAL A 196 -9.05 5.96 4.33
N ALA A 197 -10.07 5.80 3.47
CA ALA A 197 -10.04 6.26 2.08
C ALA A 197 -9.79 7.78 1.99
N SER A 198 -10.51 8.57 2.79
CA SER A 198 -10.33 10.02 2.88
C SER A 198 -8.93 10.40 3.37
N LEU A 199 -8.39 9.67 4.36
CA LEU A 199 -7.03 9.85 4.85
C LEU A 199 -6.00 9.61 3.76
N LEU A 200 -6.09 8.47 3.05
CA LEU A 200 -5.16 8.12 1.95
C LEU A 200 -5.21 9.17 0.83
N SER A 201 -6.43 9.61 0.46
CA SER A 201 -6.62 10.67 -0.54
C SER A 201 -5.94 11.98 -0.12
N ARG A 202 -6.10 12.44 1.14
CA ARG A 202 -5.43 13.64 1.65
C ARG A 202 -3.90 13.48 1.66
N LEU A 203 -3.39 12.35 2.14
CA LEU A 203 -1.95 12.10 2.17
C LEU A 203 -1.33 12.09 0.76
N ASN A 204 -2.02 11.54 -0.22
CA ASN A 204 -1.57 11.55 -1.60
C ASN A 204 -1.66 12.96 -2.20
N ARG A 205 -2.84 13.60 -2.20
CA ARG A 205 -3.10 14.87 -2.88
C ARG A 205 -2.41 16.06 -2.22
N ASP A 206 -2.50 16.16 -0.88
CA ASP A 206 -2.03 17.35 -0.15
C ASP A 206 -0.54 17.25 0.19
N ARG A 207 -0.03 16.04 0.40
CA ARG A 207 1.36 15.80 0.80
C ARG A 207 2.22 15.16 -0.28
N GLY A 208 1.64 14.73 -1.40
CA GLY A 208 2.35 14.13 -2.52
C GLY A 208 2.98 12.77 -2.21
N VAL A 209 2.42 12.02 -1.24
CA VAL A 209 2.92 10.68 -0.89
C VAL A 209 2.63 9.71 -2.02
N THR A 210 3.65 9.03 -2.52
CA THR A 210 3.50 7.96 -3.52
C THR A 210 2.96 6.70 -2.85
N MET A 211 1.90 6.10 -3.40
CA MET A 211 1.25 4.95 -2.78
C MET A 211 0.99 3.82 -3.75
N VAL A 212 1.11 2.59 -3.27
CA VAL A 212 0.60 1.38 -3.92
C VAL A 212 -0.40 0.71 -2.99
N LEU A 213 -1.65 0.63 -3.44
CA LEU A 213 -2.77 0.10 -2.68
C LEU A 213 -3.19 -1.27 -3.24
N ALA A 214 -2.90 -2.35 -2.56
CA ALA A 214 -3.50 -3.65 -2.88
C ALA A 214 -4.90 -3.72 -2.25
N THR A 215 -5.89 -4.03 -3.06
CA THR A 215 -7.27 -4.21 -2.62
C THR A 215 -8.03 -5.15 -3.55
N HIS A 216 -9.13 -5.70 -3.08
CA HIS A 216 -10.12 -6.41 -3.90
C HIS A 216 -11.39 -5.55 -4.14
N ASP A 217 -11.47 -4.38 -3.51
CA ASP A 217 -12.61 -3.46 -3.67
C ASP A 217 -12.42 -2.56 -4.91
N LEU A 218 -13.23 -2.86 -5.93
CA LEU A 218 -13.23 -2.14 -7.21
C LEU A 218 -13.67 -0.67 -7.07
N ASN A 219 -14.64 -0.41 -6.18
CA ASN A 219 -15.19 0.93 -6.02
C ASN A 219 -14.23 1.82 -5.23
N LEU A 220 -13.59 1.29 -4.18
CA LEU A 220 -12.54 1.99 -3.46
C LEU A 220 -11.38 2.35 -4.40
N ALA A 221 -10.94 1.40 -5.22
CA ALA A 221 -9.85 1.63 -6.16
C ALA A 221 -10.23 2.65 -7.25
N ALA A 222 -11.46 2.60 -7.76
CA ALA A 222 -11.97 3.57 -8.73
C ALA A 222 -12.03 5.00 -8.16
N ALA A 223 -12.32 5.13 -6.86
CA ALA A 223 -12.43 6.42 -6.18
C ALA A 223 -11.07 7.05 -5.84
N LEU A 224 -10.06 6.23 -5.54
CA LEU A 224 -8.79 6.70 -4.98
C LEU A 224 -7.63 6.71 -5.97
N CYS A 225 -7.58 5.73 -6.88
CA CYS A 225 -6.35 5.46 -7.62
C CYS A 225 -6.28 6.26 -8.93
N ASP A 226 -5.10 6.79 -9.23
CA ASP A 226 -4.80 7.44 -10.50
C ASP A 226 -4.60 6.39 -11.62
N SER A 227 -4.08 5.22 -11.23
CA SER A 227 -3.80 4.09 -12.13
C SER A 227 -4.11 2.77 -11.43
N LEU A 228 -4.56 1.79 -12.19
CA LEU A 228 -4.87 0.44 -11.71
C LEU A 228 -4.04 -0.60 -12.45
N VAL A 229 -3.67 -1.65 -11.74
CA VAL A 229 -3.06 -2.88 -12.25
C VAL A 229 -3.98 -4.03 -11.88
N LEU A 230 -4.54 -4.70 -12.88
CA LEU A 230 -5.41 -5.85 -12.69
C LEU A 230 -4.58 -7.13 -12.69
N LEU A 231 -4.55 -7.82 -11.56
CA LEU A 231 -3.75 -9.03 -11.33
C LEU A 231 -4.66 -10.24 -11.20
N ARG A 232 -4.46 -11.26 -12.06
CA ARG A 232 -5.17 -12.54 -12.02
C ARG A 232 -4.21 -13.70 -12.18
N ALA A 233 -4.30 -14.70 -11.29
CA ALA A 233 -3.47 -15.92 -11.34
C ALA A 233 -1.97 -15.62 -11.58
N GLY A 234 -1.43 -14.64 -10.84
CA GLY A 234 -0.01 -14.26 -10.92
C GLY A 234 0.39 -13.47 -12.17
N ARG A 235 -0.55 -13.00 -12.99
CA ARG A 235 -0.29 -12.24 -14.23
C ARG A 235 -1.03 -10.91 -14.23
N VAL A 236 -0.41 -9.89 -14.81
CA VAL A 236 -1.10 -8.63 -15.12
C VAL A 236 -1.94 -8.86 -16.37
N ILE A 237 -3.26 -8.60 -16.27
CA ILE A 237 -4.19 -8.72 -17.40
C ILE A 237 -4.52 -7.37 -18.03
N ALA A 238 -4.40 -6.28 -17.28
CA ALA A 238 -4.52 -4.90 -17.77
C ALA A 238 -3.87 -3.94 -16.78
N GLN A 239 -3.41 -2.78 -17.27
CA GLN A 239 -3.00 -1.65 -16.44
C GLN A 239 -3.29 -0.32 -17.15
N GLY A 240 -3.61 0.71 -16.37
CA GLY A 240 -3.91 2.04 -16.87
C GLY A 240 -4.82 2.83 -15.94
N PRO A 241 -5.29 4.01 -16.38
CA PRO A 241 -6.29 4.78 -15.64
C PRO A 241 -7.56 3.98 -15.37
N PRO A 242 -8.28 4.22 -14.25
CA PRO A 242 -9.51 3.50 -13.92
C PRO A 242 -10.53 3.45 -15.08
N ARG A 243 -10.66 4.52 -15.85
CA ARG A 243 -11.60 4.61 -16.98
C ARG A 243 -11.32 3.60 -18.09
N ASP A 244 -10.05 3.23 -18.26
CA ASP A 244 -9.59 2.36 -19.35
C ASP A 244 -9.62 0.88 -18.94
N VAL A 245 -9.43 0.59 -17.64
CA VAL A 245 -9.29 -0.79 -17.15
C VAL A 245 -10.48 -1.32 -16.36
N LEU A 246 -11.32 -0.45 -15.76
CA LEU A 246 -12.55 -0.89 -15.12
C LEU A 246 -13.70 -0.95 -16.13
N THR A 247 -13.68 -1.98 -16.95
CA THR A 247 -14.73 -2.28 -17.94
C THR A 247 -15.43 -3.59 -17.60
N ALA A 248 -16.70 -3.75 -18.00
CA ALA A 248 -17.44 -4.99 -17.72
C ALA A 248 -16.71 -6.26 -18.20
N PRO A 249 -16.08 -6.30 -19.41
CA PRO A 249 -15.29 -7.46 -19.85
C PRO A 249 -14.07 -7.75 -18.96
N LEU A 250 -13.32 -6.71 -18.55
CA LEU A 250 -12.14 -6.88 -17.69
C LEU A 250 -12.53 -7.27 -16.26
N VAL A 251 -13.63 -6.74 -15.71
CA VAL A 251 -14.16 -7.17 -14.42
C VAL A 251 -14.60 -8.63 -14.49
N GLN A 252 -15.28 -9.05 -15.57
CA GLN A 252 -15.62 -10.45 -15.79
C GLN A 252 -14.37 -11.33 -15.90
N GLN A 253 -13.38 -10.91 -16.68
CA GLN A 253 -12.11 -11.62 -16.77
C GLN A 253 -11.41 -11.72 -15.42
N LEU A 254 -11.43 -10.66 -14.59
CA LEU A 254 -10.73 -10.60 -13.31
C LEU A 254 -11.39 -11.49 -12.23
N TYR A 255 -12.72 -11.39 -12.08
CA TYR A 255 -13.47 -11.99 -10.97
C TYR A 255 -14.42 -13.12 -11.37
N ASN A 256 -14.58 -13.39 -12.66
CA ASN A 256 -15.60 -14.31 -13.21
C ASN A 256 -17.03 -13.90 -12.82
N VAL A 257 -17.31 -12.60 -12.88
CA VAL A 257 -18.60 -11.96 -12.51
C VAL A 257 -19.04 -11.03 -13.62
N GLU A 258 -20.31 -11.14 -14.03
CA GLU A 258 -20.95 -10.12 -14.86
C GLU A 258 -21.21 -8.89 -13.98
N ALA A 259 -20.79 -7.72 -14.44
CA ALA A 259 -20.95 -6.47 -13.72
C ALA A 259 -21.43 -5.34 -14.64
N ASP A 260 -22.21 -4.42 -14.08
CA ASP A 260 -22.49 -3.13 -14.67
C ASP A 260 -21.43 -2.12 -14.21
N VAL A 261 -20.82 -1.40 -15.14
CA VAL A 261 -19.78 -0.41 -14.87
C VAL A 261 -20.23 0.91 -15.43
N ARG A 262 -20.47 1.88 -14.57
CA ARG A 262 -20.97 3.22 -14.96
C ARG A 262 -20.24 4.31 -14.19
N PHE A 263 -20.13 5.47 -14.82
CA PHE A 263 -19.70 6.67 -14.11
C PHE A 263 -20.87 7.17 -13.24
N HIS A 264 -20.62 7.41 -11.96
CA HIS A 264 -21.60 7.90 -11.01
C HIS A 264 -21.33 9.39 -10.74
N ASP A 265 -22.16 10.27 -11.28
CA ASP A 265 -21.94 11.73 -11.24
C ASP A 265 -21.79 12.27 -9.82
N ALA A 266 -22.64 11.84 -8.87
CA ALA A 266 -22.57 12.30 -7.49
C ALA A 266 -21.34 11.79 -6.74
N ALA A 267 -20.78 10.64 -7.12
CA ALA A 267 -19.56 10.09 -6.54
C ALA A 267 -18.30 10.60 -7.24
N GLY A 268 -18.40 11.06 -8.49
CA GLY A 268 -17.29 11.56 -9.29
C GLY A 268 -16.31 10.49 -9.80
N HIS A 269 -16.70 9.21 -9.74
CA HIS A 269 -15.88 8.08 -10.18
C HIS A 269 -16.72 6.95 -10.79
N LEU A 270 -16.06 5.96 -11.38
CA LEU A 270 -16.70 4.74 -11.84
C LEU A 270 -17.24 3.93 -10.65
N THR A 271 -18.43 3.37 -10.83
CA THR A 271 -19.04 2.42 -9.90
C THR A 271 -19.21 1.08 -10.60
N VAL A 272 -18.80 0.02 -9.94
CA VAL A 272 -18.92 -1.36 -10.40
C VAL A 272 -19.97 -2.07 -9.55
N VAL A 273 -21.06 -2.51 -10.18
CA VAL A 273 -22.16 -3.24 -9.53
C VAL A 273 -22.13 -4.68 -10.02
N PRO A 274 -21.76 -5.66 -9.18
CA PRO A 274 -21.83 -7.07 -9.54
C PRO A 274 -23.30 -7.49 -9.76
N ILE A 275 -23.57 -8.22 -10.85
CA ILE A 275 -24.93 -8.69 -11.20
C ILE A 275 -25.10 -10.17 -10.86
N ARG A 276 -24.18 -10.99 -11.39
CA ARG A 276 -24.18 -12.45 -11.17
C ARG A 276 -22.84 -13.07 -11.53
N ARG A 277 -22.63 -14.29 -11.10
CA ARG A 277 -21.46 -15.08 -11.52
C ARG A 277 -21.54 -15.33 -13.04
N ALA A 278 -20.45 -15.13 -13.75
CA ALA A 278 -20.37 -15.50 -15.16
C ALA A 278 -20.47 -17.03 -15.31
N ARG A 279 -21.19 -17.48 -16.36
CA ARG A 279 -21.38 -18.90 -16.66
C ARG A 279 -20.15 -19.51 -17.32
#